data_2e9a5e7ea366a0f6029b056be3ad6865
#
_entry.id   2e9a5e7ea366a0f6029b056be3ad6865
#
_cell.length_a   1.000
_cell.length_b   1.000
_cell.length_c   1.000
_cell.angle_alpha   90.00
_cell.angle_beta   90.00
_cell.angle_gamma   90.00
#
_symmetry.space_group_name_H-M   'P 1'
#
loop_
_entity.id
_entity.type
_entity.pdbx_description
1 polymer ?
#
loop_
_entity_poly.entity_id
_entity_poly.type
_entity_poly.pdbx_seq_one_letter_code
_entity_poly.pdbx_strand_id
1 'polypeptide(L)'
;MINIREMTINDYEGVYNLWINTPGMGLNTTDDSKEGIDKYLKRNPTTSFVAEDDGRIIGVILAGHDGRRGFVNHTAVLPDYRKQGIAKRLVDSAMDALDKEGIKKVALVVFKHNEIGNGFWDNIGFTDRDDLVYRNKNIHVLDRIDT
;
A
#
# COMPACT_ATOMS: atom_id res chain seq x y z
N MET A 1 18.73 11.06 -5.18
CA MET A 1 17.49 11.86 -5.27
C MET A 1 16.29 10.93 -5.29
N ILE A 2 15.29 11.23 -4.49
CA ILE A 2 14.09 10.40 -4.38
C ILE A 2 13.15 10.69 -5.52
N ASN A 3 12.79 9.64 -6.26
CA ASN A 3 11.84 9.72 -7.36
C ASN A 3 10.59 8.87 -7.05
N ILE A 4 9.41 9.45 -7.25
CA ILE A 4 8.13 8.74 -7.10
C ILE A 4 7.59 8.45 -8.50
N ARG A 5 7.27 7.20 -8.78
CA ARG A 5 6.73 6.79 -10.07
C ARG A 5 5.75 5.63 -9.93
N GLU A 6 4.99 5.37 -10.98
CA GLU A 6 4.08 4.22 -10.99
C GLU A 6 4.87 2.91 -10.82
N MET A 7 4.30 2.02 -10.02
CA MET A 7 4.85 0.68 -9.82
C MET A 7 4.56 -0.19 -11.03
N THR A 8 5.55 -0.98 -11.43
CA THR A 8 5.37 -2.04 -12.42
C THR A 8 5.75 -3.38 -11.80
N ILE A 9 5.42 -4.48 -12.47
CA ILE A 9 5.76 -5.81 -11.95
C ILE A 9 7.28 -6.04 -11.89
N ASN A 10 8.06 -5.28 -12.65
CA ASN A 10 9.52 -5.33 -12.58
C ASN A 10 10.07 -4.84 -11.23
N ASP A 11 9.26 -4.13 -10.46
CA ASP A 11 9.63 -3.65 -9.13
C ASP A 11 9.40 -4.70 -8.04
N TYR A 12 8.77 -5.82 -8.38
CA TYR A 12 8.26 -6.77 -7.39
C TYR A 12 9.33 -7.23 -6.39
N GLU A 13 10.51 -7.61 -6.86
CA GLU A 13 11.56 -8.14 -5.98
C GLU A 13 11.99 -7.10 -4.94
N GLY A 14 12.18 -5.86 -5.35
CA GLY A 14 12.53 -4.77 -4.43
C GLY A 14 11.40 -4.43 -3.47
N VAL A 15 10.17 -4.42 -3.95
CA VAL A 15 8.98 -4.16 -3.14
C VAL A 15 8.77 -5.30 -2.13
N TYR A 16 8.85 -6.54 -2.58
CA TYR A 16 8.69 -7.69 -1.68
C TYR A 16 9.74 -7.70 -0.59
N ASN A 17 10.99 -7.41 -0.94
CA ASN A 17 12.07 -7.32 0.04
C ASN A 17 11.80 -6.23 1.09
N LEU A 18 11.25 -5.10 0.67
CA LEU A 18 10.84 -4.04 1.59
C LEU A 18 9.72 -4.54 2.52
N TRP A 19 8.70 -5.19 1.98
CA TRP A 19 7.57 -5.68 2.77
C TRP A 19 7.98 -6.71 3.82
N ILE A 20 8.79 -7.73 3.46
CA ILE A 20 9.14 -8.78 4.42
C ILE A 20 10.04 -8.28 5.54
N ASN A 21 10.66 -7.13 5.36
CA ASN A 21 11.49 -6.49 6.38
C ASN A 21 10.76 -5.39 7.15
N THR A 22 9.44 -5.22 6.90
CA THR A 22 8.61 -4.23 7.57
C THR A 22 7.61 -4.95 8.47
N PRO A 23 7.73 -4.82 9.80
CA PRO A 23 6.78 -5.48 10.71
C PRO A 23 5.34 -5.02 10.46
N GLY A 24 4.40 -5.97 10.57
CA GLY A 24 2.98 -5.67 10.51
C GLY A 24 2.39 -5.49 9.12
N MET A 25 3.05 -5.99 8.07
CA MET A 25 2.52 -5.87 6.70
C MET A 25 1.28 -6.74 6.45
N GLY A 26 1.17 -7.89 7.09
CA GLY A 26 0.02 -8.77 6.90
C GLY A 26 0.00 -9.46 5.55
N LEU A 27 1.13 -9.95 5.11
CA LEU A 27 1.29 -10.61 3.81
C LEU A 27 0.75 -12.04 3.82
N ASN A 28 0.40 -12.54 2.63
CA ASN A 28 0.11 -13.97 2.43
C ASN A 28 0.77 -14.46 1.13
N THR A 29 0.91 -15.78 1.01
CA THR A 29 1.66 -16.40 -0.08
C THR A 29 0.93 -16.39 -1.42
N THR A 30 -0.34 -16.01 -1.46
CA THR A 30 -1.16 -15.98 -2.68
C THR A 30 -1.26 -14.56 -3.24
N ASP A 31 -1.87 -13.66 -2.46
CA ASP A 31 -2.14 -12.29 -2.94
C ASP A 31 -0.85 -11.50 -3.12
N ASP A 32 0.14 -11.76 -2.28
CA ASP A 32 1.40 -11.01 -2.27
C ASP A 32 2.54 -11.72 -2.99
N SER A 33 2.24 -12.81 -3.70
CA SER A 33 3.17 -13.42 -4.64
C SER A 33 3.38 -12.52 -5.85
N LYS A 34 4.42 -12.78 -6.63
CA LYS A 34 4.64 -12.04 -7.88
C LYS A 34 3.43 -12.13 -8.81
N GLU A 35 2.85 -13.33 -8.91
CA GLU A 35 1.67 -13.59 -9.72
C GLU A 35 0.45 -12.83 -9.21
N GLY A 36 0.25 -12.80 -7.90
CA GLY A 36 -0.85 -12.06 -7.27
C GLY A 36 -0.72 -10.56 -7.46
N ILE A 37 0.49 -10.02 -7.30
CA ILE A 37 0.74 -8.60 -7.51
C ILE A 37 0.63 -8.23 -8.99
N ASP A 38 1.10 -9.07 -9.89
CA ASP A 38 0.95 -8.84 -11.32
C ASP A 38 -0.53 -8.73 -11.71
N LYS A 39 -1.35 -9.63 -11.18
CA LYS A 39 -2.81 -9.60 -11.39
C LYS A 39 -3.41 -8.30 -10.86
N TYR A 40 -2.99 -7.86 -9.68
CA TYR A 40 -3.47 -6.61 -9.08
C TYR A 40 -3.10 -5.40 -9.93
N LEU A 41 -1.86 -5.33 -10.39
CA LEU A 41 -1.38 -4.22 -11.21
C LEU A 41 -2.02 -4.19 -12.60
N LYS A 42 -2.35 -5.34 -13.16
CA LYS A 42 -3.09 -5.40 -14.43
C LYS A 42 -4.50 -4.87 -14.28
N ARG A 43 -5.15 -5.13 -13.14
CA ARG A 43 -6.48 -4.58 -12.84
C ARG A 43 -6.41 -3.09 -12.53
N ASN A 44 -5.35 -2.64 -11.85
CA ASN A 44 -5.15 -1.27 -11.41
C ASN A 44 -3.78 -0.78 -11.85
N PRO A 45 -3.61 -0.45 -13.15
CA PRO A 45 -2.27 -0.22 -13.70
C PRO A 45 -1.62 1.12 -13.33
N THR A 46 -2.39 2.11 -12.84
CA THR A 46 -1.89 3.48 -12.68
C THR A 46 -1.97 4.03 -11.26
N THR A 47 -2.38 3.21 -10.29
CA THR A 47 -2.71 3.73 -8.94
C THR A 47 -1.77 3.29 -7.83
N SER A 48 -0.81 2.41 -8.11
CA SER A 48 0.25 2.01 -7.16
C SER A 48 1.56 2.69 -7.52
N PHE A 49 2.32 3.08 -6.51
CA PHE A 49 3.55 3.86 -6.71
C PHE A 49 4.70 3.32 -5.89
N VAL A 50 5.92 3.56 -6.39
CA VAL A 50 7.14 3.28 -5.65
C VAL A 50 7.96 4.56 -5.52
N ALA A 51 8.75 4.62 -4.47
CA ALA A 51 9.78 5.62 -4.28
C ALA A 51 11.12 4.95 -4.48
N GLU A 52 11.97 5.52 -5.30
CA GLU A 52 13.30 4.98 -5.54
C GLU A 52 14.37 6.03 -5.31
N ASP A 53 15.53 5.58 -4.87
CA ASP A 53 16.72 6.40 -4.69
C ASP A 53 17.85 5.69 -5.42
N ASP A 54 18.34 6.29 -6.51
CA ASP A 54 19.38 5.73 -7.37
C ASP A 54 19.10 4.28 -7.78
N GLY A 55 17.86 4.03 -8.19
CA GLY A 55 17.42 2.71 -8.66
C GLY A 55 17.03 1.72 -7.56
N ARG A 56 17.21 2.09 -6.30
CA ARG A 56 16.81 1.25 -5.17
C ARG A 56 15.39 1.60 -4.72
N ILE A 57 14.55 0.59 -4.56
CA ILE A 57 13.20 0.78 -4.02
C ILE A 57 13.31 1.05 -2.52
N ILE A 58 12.84 2.23 -2.09
CA ILE A 58 12.89 2.65 -0.69
C ILE A 58 11.51 2.92 -0.10
N GLY A 59 10.48 2.89 -0.92
CA GLY A 59 9.09 3.04 -0.46
C GLY A 59 8.12 2.51 -1.48
N VAL A 60 6.91 2.19 -1.03
CA VAL A 60 5.85 1.66 -1.89
C VAL A 60 4.48 1.98 -1.30
N ILE A 61 3.50 2.20 -2.18
CA ILE A 61 2.08 2.18 -1.85
C ILE A 61 1.36 1.33 -2.89
N LEU A 62 0.61 0.36 -2.42
CA LEU A 62 -0.24 -0.46 -3.26
C LEU A 62 -1.67 0.08 -3.14
N ALA A 63 -2.23 0.57 -4.23
CA ALA A 63 -3.56 1.17 -4.22
C ALA A 63 -4.33 0.79 -5.47
N GLY A 64 -5.63 0.62 -5.31
CA GLY A 64 -6.50 0.26 -6.43
C GLY A 64 -7.94 0.58 -6.12
N HIS A 65 -8.85 0.18 -7.02
CA HIS A 65 -10.28 0.40 -6.85
C HIS A 65 -11.09 -0.70 -7.52
N ASP A 66 -12.35 -0.79 -7.13
CA ASP A 66 -13.31 -1.75 -7.67
C ASP A 66 -14.26 -1.11 -8.70
N GLY A 67 -13.94 0.08 -9.18
CA GLY A 67 -14.77 0.90 -10.05
C GLY A 67 -15.64 1.90 -9.28
N ARG A 68 -15.66 1.81 -7.95
CA ARG A 68 -16.55 2.58 -7.11
C ARG A 68 -15.84 3.19 -5.89
N ARG A 69 -15.04 2.39 -5.18
CA ARG A 69 -14.26 2.82 -4.01
C ARG A 69 -12.81 2.40 -4.17
N GLY A 70 -11.92 3.23 -3.67
CA GLY A 70 -10.50 2.90 -3.61
C GLY A 70 -10.12 2.21 -2.32
N PHE A 71 -9.00 1.50 -2.37
CA PHE A 71 -8.45 0.85 -1.19
C PHE A 71 -6.92 0.89 -1.25
N VAL A 72 -6.31 1.25 -0.12
CA VAL A 72 -4.85 1.29 0.03
C VAL A 72 -4.39 0.07 0.82
N ASN A 73 -3.37 -0.59 0.30
CA ASN A 73 -2.72 -1.74 0.94
C ASN A 73 -1.23 -1.47 1.13
N HIS A 74 -0.59 -2.22 1.97
CA HIS A 74 0.88 -2.42 2.07
C HIS A 74 1.73 -1.19 1.77
N THR A 75 1.50 -0.11 2.50
CA THR A 75 2.31 1.11 2.40
C THR A 75 3.51 0.99 3.33
N ALA A 76 4.70 1.18 2.79
CA ALA A 76 5.93 1.05 3.57
C ALA A 76 7.02 1.97 3.05
N VAL A 77 7.87 2.45 3.96
CA VAL A 77 9.08 3.23 3.65
C VAL A 77 10.21 2.66 4.51
N LEU A 78 11.39 2.47 3.90
CA LEU A 78 12.56 2.00 4.64
C LEU A 78 12.85 2.91 5.85
N PRO A 79 13.24 2.34 7.00
CA PRO A 79 13.49 3.13 8.22
C PRO A 79 14.42 4.32 8.02
N ASP A 80 15.50 4.15 7.27
CA ASP A 80 16.49 5.22 7.04
C ASP A 80 15.94 6.38 6.24
N TYR A 81 14.82 6.19 5.56
CA TYR A 81 14.18 7.21 4.72
C TYR A 81 12.93 7.79 5.37
N ARG A 82 12.61 7.40 6.59
CA ARG A 82 11.44 7.93 7.30
C ARG A 82 11.64 9.37 7.74
N LYS A 83 10.54 10.07 8.06
CA LYS A 83 10.53 11.47 8.50
C LYS A 83 11.03 12.45 7.44
N GLN A 84 10.96 12.06 6.17
CA GLN A 84 11.33 12.90 5.03
C GLN A 84 10.13 13.21 4.12
N GLY A 85 8.92 12.84 4.56
CA GLY A 85 7.70 13.09 3.81
C GLY A 85 7.47 12.13 2.64
N ILE A 86 8.23 11.05 2.54
CA ILE A 86 8.12 10.11 1.40
C ILE A 86 6.80 9.37 1.42
N ALA A 87 6.35 8.89 2.59
CA ALA A 87 5.06 8.20 2.71
C ALA A 87 3.92 9.11 2.27
N LYS A 88 3.94 10.37 2.68
CA LYS A 88 2.92 11.35 2.26
C LYS A 88 2.95 11.57 0.75
N ARG A 89 4.14 11.67 0.15
CA ARG A 89 4.26 11.82 -1.31
C ARG A 89 3.69 10.61 -2.06
N LEU A 90 3.92 9.41 -1.55
CA LEU A 90 3.35 8.18 -2.10
C LEU A 90 1.82 8.21 -2.02
N VAL A 91 1.28 8.58 -0.86
CA VAL A 91 -0.17 8.67 -0.68
C VAL A 91 -0.77 9.72 -1.60
N ASP A 92 -0.16 10.90 -1.68
CA ASP A 92 -0.66 11.98 -2.55
C ASP A 92 -0.69 11.52 -4.01
N SER A 93 0.34 10.82 -4.47
CA SER A 93 0.38 10.27 -5.84
C SER A 93 -0.74 9.26 -6.08
N ALA A 94 -0.97 8.35 -5.14
CA ALA A 94 -2.04 7.36 -5.26
C ALA A 94 -3.42 8.03 -5.24
N MET A 95 -3.62 9.00 -4.36
CA MET A 95 -4.90 9.71 -4.26
C MET A 95 -5.20 10.50 -5.53
N ASP A 96 -4.20 11.18 -6.09
CA ASP A 96 -4.35 11.89 -7.36
C ASP A 96 -4.71 10.94 -8.49
N ALA A 97 -4.06 9.78 -8.55
CA ALA A 97 -4.33 8.78 -9.59
C ALA A 97 -5.75 8.22 -9.45
N LEU A 98 -6.19 7.94 -8.23
CA LEU A 98 -7.56 7.47 -7.97
C LEU A 98 -8.60 8.56 -8.30
N ASP A 99 -8.30 9.81 -8.00
CA ASP A 99 -9.17 10.93 -8.36
C ASP A 99 -9.36 11.01 -9.88
N LYS A 100 -8.29 10.84 -10.65
CA LYS A 100 -8.35 10.81 -12.12
C LYS A 100 -9.18 9.66 -12.66
N GLU A 101 -9.30 8.57 -11.90
CA GLU A 101 -10.16 7.42 -12.22
C GLU A 101 -11.62 7.64 -11.77
N GLY A 102 -11.93 8.79 -11.20
CA GLY A 102 -13.29 9.12 -10.76
C GLY A 102 -13.65 8.57 -9.38
N ILE A 103 -12.69 8.11 -8.63
CA ILE A 103 -12.94 7.55 -7.30
C ILE A 103 -13.11 8.68 -6.27
N LYS A 104 -14.17 8.61 -5.48
CA LYS A 104 -14.53 9.68 -4.54
C LYS A 104 -14.15 9.39 -3.11
N LYS A 105 -13.86 8.14 -2.77
CA LYS A 105 -13.55 7.75 -1.39
C LYS A 105 -12.61 6.56 -1.38
N VAL A 106 -11.62 6.64 -0.50
CA VAL A 106 -10.57 5.62 -0.37
C VAL A 106 -10.51 5.16 1.08
N ALA A 107 -10.42 3.86 1.29
CA ALA A 107 -10.34 3.26 2.60
C ALA A 107 -9.05 2.45 2.77
N LEU A 108 -8.70 2.16 4.00
CA LEU A 108 -7.61 1.25 4.34
C LEU A 108 -7.89 0.65 5.72
N VAL A 109 -7.13 -0.39 6.05
CA VAL A 109 -7.17 -0.97 7.39
C VAL A 109 -5.76 -0.96 7.96
N VAL A 110 -5.66 -0.72 9.26
CA VAL A 110 -4.41 -0.68 10.02
C VAL A 110 -4.61 -1.52 11.27
N PHE A 111 -3.61 -2.30 11.65
CA PHE A 111 -3.68 -3.01 12.93
C PHE A 111 -3.93 -2.00 14.05
N LYS A 112 -4.88 -2.31 14.92
CA LYS A 112 -5.29 -1.37 15.98
C LYS A 112 -4.15 -0.97 16.88
N HIS A 113 -3.21 -1.88 17.15
CA HIS A 113 -2.06 -1.63 18.03
C HIS A 113 -0.89 -0.91 17.32
N ASN A 114 -0.99 -0.66 16.02
CA ASN A 114 0.05 0.08 15.28
C ASN A 114 -0.16 1.58 15.49
N GLU A 115 0.35 2.09 16.59
CA GLU A 115 0.17 3.50 16.97
C GLU A 115 0.80 4.47 15.98
N ILE A 116 2.00 4.14 15.50
CA ILE A 116 2.72 4.97 14.53
C ILE A 116 1.94 5.06 13.22
N GLY A 117 1.49 3.92 12.72
CA GLY A 117 0.69 3.88 11.48
C GLY A 117 -0.62 4.63 11.61
N ASN A 118 -1.36 4.39 12.69
CA ASN A 118 -2.63 5.08 12.94
C ASN A 118 -2.43 6.59 13.05
N GLY A 119 -1.39 7.03 13.75
CA GLY A 119 -1.07 8.45 13.86
C GLY A 119 -0.75 9.08 12.50
N PHE A 120 -0.02 8.38 11.65
CA PHE A 120 0.27 8.86 10.29
C PHE A 120 -1.01 9.05 9.48
N TRP A 121 -1.88 8.05 9.46
CA TRP A 121 -3.11 8.10 8.67
C TRP A 121 -4.08 9.16 9.17
N ASP A 122 -4.22 9.31 10.51
CA ASP A 122 -5.01 10.39 11.10
C ASP A 122 -4.50 11.75 10.64
N ASN A 123 -3.19 11.94 10.65
CA ASN A 123 -2.54 13.21 10.33
C ASN A 123 -2.79 13.66 8.89
N ILE A 124 -2.97 12.73 7.97
CA ILE A 124 -3.20 13.04 6.56
C ILE A 124 -4.66 12.88 6.13
N GLY A 125 -5.57 12.73 7.10
CA GLY A 125 -7.01 12.82 6.84
C GLY A 125 -7.76 11.51 6.64
N PHE A 126 -7.12 10.36 6.91
CA PHE A 126 -7.82 9.08 6.91
C PHE A 126 -8.37 8.82 8.30
N THR A 127 -9.63 9.20 8.50
CA THR A 127 -10.26 9.17 9.82
C THR A 127 -10.78 7.80 10.17
N ASP A 128 -10.68 7.48 11.46
CA ASP A 128 -11.20 6.25 12.01
C ASP A 128 -12.74 6.23 12.02
N ARG A 129 -13.33 5.06 11.82
CA ARG A 129 -14.78 4.85 11.84
C ARG A 129 -15.10 3.87 12.97
N ASP A 130 -15.55 4.37 14.10
CA ASP A 130 -15.89 3.55 15.25
C ASP A 130 -17.32 2.96 15.18
N ASP A 131 -18.10 3.37 14.18
CA ASP A 131 -19.46 2.87 13.92
C ASP A 131 -19.47 1.68 12.96
N LEU A 132 -18.30 1.23 12.51
CA LEU A 132 -18.19 0.11 11.56
C LEU A 132 -17.41 -1.05 12.17
N VAL A 133 -17.76 -2.25 11.74
CA VAL A 133 -17.02 -3.47 12.08
C VAL A 133 -16.47 -4.05 10.77
N TYR A 134 -15.16 -4.24 10.72
CA TYR A 134 -14.53 -4.90 9.58
C TYR A 134 -14.82 -6.41 9.65
N ARG A 135 -15.36 -6.97 8.60
CA ARG A 135 -15.66 -8.41 8.52
C ARG A 135 -15.09 -8.95 7.22
N ASN A 136 -14.47 -10.12 7.30
CA ASN A 136 -14.01 -10.83 6.12
C ASN A 136 -14.32 -12.32 6.23
N LYS A 137 -14.21 -13.02 5.10
CA LYS A 137 -14.36 -14.47 5.04
C LYS A 137 -13.46 -14.98 3.91
N ASN A 138 -12.63 -15.96 4.22
CA ASN A 138 -11.79 -16.60 3.20
C ASN A 138 -12.67 -17.46 2.29
N ILE A 139 -12.47 -17.31 0.97
CA ILE A 139 -13.04 -18.25 -0.02
C ILE A 139 -12.15 -19.48 -0.10
N HIS A 140 -10.83 -19.25 -0.02
CA HIS A 140 -9.81 -20.29 0.09
C HIS A 140 -8.87 -19.95 1.23
N VAL A 141 -8.21 -20.95 1.80
CA VAL A 141 -7.22 -20.73 2.84
C VAL A 141 -6.04 -19.94 2.27
N LEU A 142 -5.64 -18.89 2.97
CA LEU A 142 -4.47 -18.08 2.63
C LEU A 142 -3.37 -18.37 3.64
N ASP A 143 -2.18 -18.73 3.15
CA ASP A 143 -1.02 -18.99 4.01
C ASP A 143 -0.35 -17.66 4.36
N ARG A 144 -0.35 -17.34 5.63
CA ARG A 144 0.20 -16.09 6.15
C ARG A 144 1.72 -16.10 6.12
N ILE A 145 2.29 -14.96 5.76
CA ILE A 145 3.72 -14.70 5.88
C ILE A 145 3.92 -13.80 7.11
N ASP A 146 4.70 -14.27 8.06
CA ASP A 146 4.94 -13.51 9.28
C ASP A 146 5.90 -12.34 9.02
N THR A 147 5.45 -11.14 9.36
CA THR A 147 6.23 -9.91 9.23
C THR A 147 6.12 -8.98 10.50
#